data_668080802a4a38a9b8a2579987c5b4b3
#
_entry.id   668080802a4a38a9b8a2579987c5b4b3
#
_cell.length_a   1.000
_cell.length_b   1.000
_cell.length_c   1.000
_cell.angle_alpha   90.00
_cell.angle_beta   90.00
_cell.angle_gamma   90.00
#
_symmetry.space_group_name_H-M   'P 1'
#
loop_
_entity.id
_entity.type
_entity.pdbx_description
1 polymer ?
#
loop_
_entity_poly.entity_id
_entity_poly.type
_entity_poly.pdbx_seq_one_letter_code
_entity_poly.pdbx_strand_id
1 'polypeptide(L)'
;MAQILPLHIEKRKKPISVIMVSFMTGPALHEAIRSVLRDKDIFELILVDNGNTVAARESIAKMVVENDRIRLLQGHGNIGFGRACNYGAKMARGEYFLFLNPDAIIADGAARQLADCGKTLTEPWIAGGMLEDVNGQEQRGGRRGRLTPLSALVSFSPLHKLPFLRSIHRERDPLPTCPEKYSTVSGACMMMARACFEKLGGFDEKYFLHVEDIDICKRTREAGGDVYFVPHAKVMHYGSTSQVGRHKVEWEKLKGFTRYFWDYSPSIFGKVLTTIAWPFMMLAIMGRSSLMVIRQAFRW
;
A
#
# COMPACT_ATOMS: atom_id res chain seq x y z
N MET A 1 42.93 31.67 -25.15
CA MET A 1 41.80 30.71 -25.33
C MET A 1 41.35 30.27 -23.96
N ALA A 2 40.19 30.74 -23.49
CA ALA A 2 39.61 30.34 -22.20
C ALA A 2 38.92 29.00 -22.40
N GLN A 3 39.36 27.97 -21.68
CA GLN A 3 38.70 26.68 -21.62
C GLN A 3 37.38 26.83 -20.81
N ILE A 4 36.26 26.71 -21.49
CA ILE A 4 34.94 26.62 -20.83
C ILE A 4 34.85 25.20 -20.28
N LEU A 5 35.07 25.04 -18.96
CA LEU A 5 34.73 23.82 -18.22
C LEU A 5 33.23 23.54 -18.36
N PRO A 6 32.81 22.32 -18.75
CA PRO A 6 31.40 21.98 -18.80
C PRO A 6 30.85 22.04 -17.38
N LEU A 7 29.88 22.92 -17.17
CA LEU A 7 29.03 22.91 -15.96
C LEU A 7 28.42 21.49 -15.85
N HIS A 8 28.90 20.73 -14.88
CA HIS A 8 28.19 19.54 -14.42
C HIS A 8 26.83 20.01 -13.86
N ILE A 9 25.82 19.98 -14.73
CA ILE A 9 24.43 20.10 -14.28
C ILE A 9 24.16 18.83 -13.48
N GLU A 10 24.35 18.90 -12.16
CA GLU A 10 23.83 17.88 -11.25
C GLU A 10 22.33 17.73 -11.56
N LYS A 11 21.95 16.58 -12.17
CA LYS A 11 20.53 16.29 -12.42
C LYS A 11 19.84 16.40 -11.08
N ARG A 12 19.10 17.50 -10.86
CA ARG A 12 18.31 17.71 -9.63
C ARG A 12 17.56 16.42 -9.34
N LYS A 13 17.82 15.83 -8.18
CA LYS A 13 17.10 14.65 -7.73
C LYS A 13 15.62 15.00 -7.70
N LYS A 14 14.79 14.24 -8.39
CA LYS A 14 13.34 14.45 -8.36
C LYS A 14 12.82 14.27 -6.94
N PRO A 15 12.10 15.25 -6.37
CA PRO A 15 11.68 15.21 -4.98
C PRO A 15 10.62 14.13 -4.73
N ILE A 16 10.75 13.40 -3.61
CA ILE A 16 9.82 12.36 -3.17
C ILE A 16 8.93 12.94 -2.08
N SER A 17 7.61 12.92 -2.28
CA SER A 17 6.62 13.17 -1.24
C SER A 17 6.10 11.85 -0.69
N VAL A 18 6.23 11.64 0.62
CA VAL A 18 5.55 10.54 1.32
C VAL A 18 4.13 10.95 1.65
N ILE A 19 3.16 10.10 1.33
CA ILE A 19 1.76 10.24 1.71
C ILE A 19 1.44 9.14 2.71
N MET A 20 1.11 9.53 3.93
CA MET A 20 0.84 8.62 5.05
C MET A 20 -0.53 8.91 5.63
N VAL A 21 -1.41 7.91 5.66
CA VAL A 21 -2.77 8.03 6.21
C VAL A 21 -2.80 7.35 7.56
N SER A 22 -3.10 8.10 8.62
CA SER A 22 -3.16 7.60 9.99
C SER A 22 -4.60 7.51 10.49
N PHE A 23 -4.97 6.33 11.00
CA PHE A 23 -6.23 6.08 11.68
C PHE A 23 -6.03 5.12 12.85
N MET A 24 -6.02 5.67 14.06
CA MET A 24 -5.87 4.92 15.33
C MET A 24 -4.68 3.94 15.33
N THR A 25 -3.54 4.38 14.78
CA THR A 25 -2.35 3.53 14.58
C THR A 25 -1.58 3.27 15.89
N GLY A 26 -1.68 4.17 16.87
CA GLY A 26 -0.95 4.07 18.12
C GLY A 26 0.55 4.43 17.97
N PRO A 27 1.42 3.88 18.85
CA PRO A 27 2.84 4.28 18.95
C PRO A 27 3.67 4.07 17.67
N ALA A 28 3.34 3.05 16.87
CA ALA A 28 4.02 2.75 15.60
C ALA A 28 4.05 3.95 14.64
N LEU A 29 3.02 4.83 14.69
CA LEU A 29 2.98 6.04 13.87
C LEU A 29 4.21 6.94 14.08
N HIS A 30 4.65 7.12 15.33
CA HIS A 30 5.80 7.97 15.63
C HIS A 30 7.10 7.40 15.05
N GLU A 31 7.26 6.09 15.09
CA GLU A 31 8.42 5.41 14.52
C GLU A 31 8.42 5.52 13.01
N ALA A 32 7.26 5.33 12.37
CA ALA A 32 7.09 5.50 10.94
C ALA A 32 7.42 6.95 10.50
N ILE A 33 6.88 7.97 11.17
CA ILE A 33 7.20 9.38 10.90
C ILE A 33 8.70 9.64 11.05
N ARG A 34 9.33 9.17 12.13
CA ARG A 34 10.77 9.37 12.35
C ARG A 34 11.61 8.70 11.25
N SER A 35 11.22 7.52 10.76
CA SER A 35 11.94 6.86 9.68
C SER A 35 11.90 7.67 8.38
N VAL A 36 10.73 8.23 8.05
CA VAL A 36 10.55 9.12 6.89
C VAL A 36 11.41 10.38 7.01
N LEU A 37 11.43 11.02 8.20
CA LEU A 37 12.19 12.24 8.42
C LEU A 37 13.71 12.02 8.44
N ARG A 38 14.16 10.82 8.77
CA ARG A 38 15.58 10.45 8.76
C ARG A 38 16.11 10.27 7.34
N ASP A 39 15.29 9.78 6.40
CA ASP A 39 15.68 9.58 5.01
C ASP A 39 15.85 10.95 4.30
N LYS A 40 17.07 11.20 3.80
CA LYS A 40 17.45 12.46 3.14
C LYS A 40 16.94 12.57 1.69
N ASP A 41 16.55 11.48 1.08
CA ASP A 41 15.97 11.46 -0.25
C ASP A 41 14.48 11.81 -0.25
N ILE A 42 13.84 11.81 0.92
CA ILE A 42 12.43 12.21 1.09
C ILE A 42 12.37 13.73 1.30
N PHE A 43 11.60 14.40 0.45
CA PHE A 43 11.44 15.85 0.45
C PHE A 43 10.45 16.33 1.52
N GLU A 44 9.28 15.69 1.62
CA GLU A 44 8.21 16.04 2.57
C GLU A 44 7.39 14.81 2.97
N LEU A 45 6.70 14.94 4.09
CA LEU A 45 5.69 14.01 4.58
C LEU A 45 4.33 14.71 4.59
N ILE A 46 3.38 14.22 3.80
CA ILE A 46 1.97 14.59 3.87
C ILE A 46 1.30 13.58 4.80
N LEU A 47 1.05 13.99 6.04
CA LEU A 47 0.38 13.18 7.04
C LEU A 47 -1.11 13.48 7.05
N VAL A 48 -1.94 12.50 6.70
CA VAL A 48 -3.40 12.63 6.68
C VAL A 48 -3.96 12.02 7.96
N ASP A 49 -4.47 12.86 8.87
CA ASP A 49 -5.21 12.41 10.05
C ASP A 49 -6.63 12.02 9.65
N ASN A 50 -6.82 10.74 9.46
CA ASN A 50 -8.09 10.17 9.02
C ASN A 50 -9.05 9.83 10.19
N GLY A 51 -8.91 10.51 11.34
CA GLY A 51 -9.77 10.38 12.50
C GLY A 51 -9.12 9.71 13.71
N ASN A 52 -7.93 10.16 14.09
CA ASN A 52 -7.25 9.73 15.32
C ASN A 52 -7.92 10.29 16.58
N THR A 53 -7.58 9.72 17.74
CA THR A 53 -8.00 10.22 19.07
C THR A 53 -7.42 11.60 19.34
N VAL A 54 -8.02 12.34 20.28
CA VAL A 54 -7.51 13.67 20.69
C VAL A 54 -6.05 13.58 21.14
N ALA A 55 -5.71 12.63 22.00
CA ALA A 55 -4.35 12.44 22.50
C ALA A 55 -3.34 12.15 21.36
N ALA A 56 -3.73 11.34 20.35
CA ALA A 56 -2.87 11.07 19.20
C ALA A 56 -2.68 12.34 18.35
N ARG A 57 -3.75 13.13 18.13
CA ARG A 57 -3.68 14.40 17.39
C ARG A 57 -2.76 15.43 18.08
N GLU A 58 -2.84 15.56 19.40
CA GLU A 58 -1.94 16.43 20.16
C GLU A 58 -0.46 16.01 20.02
N SER A 59 -0.20 14.71 20.05
CA SER A 59 1.14 14.16 19.84
C SER A 59 1.66 14.42 18.42
N ILE A 60 0.81 14.21 17.41
CA ILE A 60 1.12 14.53 16.01
C ILE A 60 1.40 16.04 15.85
N ALA A 61 0.58 16.90 16.45
CA ALA A 61 0.74 18.36 16.35
C ALA A 61 2.12 18.82 16.88
N LYS A 62 2.63 18.21 17.96
CA LYS A 62 3.98 18.49 18.45
C LYS A 62 5.06 18.16 17.42
N MET A 63 4.97 16.99 16.76
CA MET A 63 5.92 16.60 15.71
C MET A 63 5.87 17.55 14.51
N VAL A 64 4.68 18.04 14.15
CA VAL A 64 4.50 19.01 13.05
C VAL A 64 5.18 20.34 13.37
N VAL A 65 5.06 20.84 14.61
CA VAL A 65 5.72 22.08 15.05
C VAL A 65 7.24 21.94 15.04
N GLU A 66 7.74 20.75 15.38
CA GLU A 66 9.17 20.46 15.44
C GLU A 66 9.82 20.21 14.08
N ASN A 67 9.03 19.99 13.01
CA ASN A 67 9.59 19.62 11.70
C ASN A 67 8.78 20.18 10.54
N ASP A 68 9.37 21.12 9.82
CA ASP A 68 8.79 21.84 8.67
C ASP A 68 8.55 20.95 7.42
N ARG A 69 9.17 19.76 7.39
CA ARG A 69 8.92 18.75 6.33
C ARG A 69 7.58 18.04 6.49
N ILE A 70 6.89 18.16 7.64
CA ILE A 70 5.58 17.53 7.87
C ILE A 70 4.47 18.52 7.51
N ARG A 71 3.56 18.11 6.66
CA ARG A 71 2.30 18.80 6.36
C ARG A 71 1.14 17.95 6.82
N LEU A 72 0.42 18.42 7.84
CA LEU A 72 -0.72 17.72 8.42
C LEU A 72 -2.02 18.14 7.74
N LEU A 73 -2.80 17.15 7.32
CA LEU A 73 -4.17 17.31 6.81
C LEU A 73 -5.14 16.64 7.80
N GLN A 74 -6.13 17.39 8.30
CA GLN A 74 -7.05 16.92 9.34
C GLN A 74 -8.44 17.57 9.21
N GLY A 75 -9.41 17.11 10.02
CA GLY A 75 -10.75 17.73 10.11
C GLY A 75 -11.83 17.09 9.24
N HIS A 76 -11.49 16.09 8.41
CA HIS A 76 -12.42 15.41 7.51
C HIS A 76 -12.94 14.07 8.05
N GLY A 77 -12.47 13.62 9.24
CA GLY A 77 -12.82 12.33 9.81
C GLY A 77 -12.30 11.15 8.98
N ASN A 78 -12.86 9.95 9.19
CA ASN A 78 -12.45 8.75 8.44
C ASN A 78 -13.18 8.67 7.10
N ILE A 79 -12.49 9.05 6.03
CA ILE A 79 -13.01 9.02 4.63
C ILE A 79 -12.58 7.77 3.85
N GLY A 80 -11.90 6.81 4.50
CA GLY A 80 -11.31 5.63 3.86
C GLY A 80 -9.88 5.86 3.39
N PHE A 81 -9.15 4.77 3.12
CA PHE A 81 -7.72 4.84 2.84
C PHE A 81 -7.43 5.45 1.46
N GLY A 82 -7.99 4.92 0.39
CA GLY A 82 -7.72 5.39 -0.98
C GLY A 82 -8.09 6.87 -1.18
N ARG A 83 -9.26 7.29 -0.65
CA ARG A 83 -9.68 8.70 -0.69
C ARG A 83 -8.74 9.61 0.10
N ALA A 84 -8.29 9.18 1.28
CA ALA A 84 -7.33 9.92 2.09
C ALA A 84 -5.96 10.03 1.41
N CYS A 85 -5.50 8.96 0.74
CA CYS A 85 -4.31 9.00 -0.11
C CYS A 85 -4.45 10.01 -1.25
N ASN A 86 -5.58 10.01 -1.96
CA ASN A 86 -5.87 10.99 -3.02
C ASN A 86 -5.86 12.42 -2.47
N TYR A 87 -6.44 12.62 -1.29
CA TYR A 87 -6.44 13.93 -0.65
C TYR A 87 -5.04 14.39 -0.30
N GLY A 88 -4.20 13.50 0.26
CA GLY A 88 -2.79 13.77 0.52
C GLY A 88 -1.99 14.07 -0.75
N ALA A 89 -2.22 13.29 -1.82
CA ALA A 89 -1.53 13.44 -3.10
C ALA A 89 -1.79 14.81 -3.76
N LYS A 90 -3.00 15.36 -3.64
CA LYS A 90 -3.33 16.71 -4.13
C LYS A 90 -2.51 17.81 -3.46
N MET A 91 -2.06 17.58 -2.23
CA MET A 91 -1.28 18.55 -1.45
C MET A 91 0.23 18.35 -1.57
N ALA A 92 0.66 17.21 -2.09
CA ALA A 92 2.06 16.85 -2.26
C ALA A 92 2.71 17.66 -3.41
N ARG A 93 3.99 18.00 -3.25
CA ARG A 93 4.77 18.84 -4.19
C ARG A 93 5.84 18.06 -4.94
N GLY A 94 6.15 16.83 -4.51
CA GLY A 94 7.16 15.98 -5.13
C GLY A 94 6.75 15.45 -6.50
N GLU A 95 7.73 15.02 -7.27
CA GLU A 95 7.53 14.36 -8.56
C GLU A 95 7.25 12.86 -8.42
N TYR A 96 7.62 12.28 -7.28
CA TYR A 96 7.28 10.90 -6.90
C TYR A 96 6.41 10.91 -5.66
N PHE A 97 5.39 10.08 -5.66
CA PHE A 97 4.54 9.80 -4.52
C PHE A 97 4.89 8.44 -3.95
N LEU A 98 5.28 8.41 -2.68
CA LEU A 98 5.46 7.21 -1.90
C LEU A 98 4.30 7.08 -0.91
N PHE A 99 3.37 6.18 -1.19
CA PHE A 99 2.34 5.78 -0.24
C PHE A 99 2.97 4.83 0.77
N LEU A 100 2.93 5.20 2.05
CA LEU A 100 3.54 4.46 3.14
C LEU A 100 2.54 4.32 4.29
N ASN A 101 2.32 3.10 4.76
CA ASN A 101 1.44 2.87 5.89
C ASN A 101 1.97 3.55 7.16
N PRO A 102 1.07 3.96 8.09
CA PRO A 102 1.44 4.66 9.31
C PRO A 102 2.11 3.77 10.37
N ASP A 103 2.25 2.49 10.10
CA ASP A 103 2.95 1.48 10.90
C ASP A 103 4.07 0.78 10.11
N ALA A 104 4.58 1.46 9.08
CA ALA A 104 5.67 1.01 8.23
C ALA A 104 6.92 1.89 8.43
N ILE A 105 8.02 1.28 8.80
CA ILE A 105 9.31 1.91 9.05
C ILE A 105 10.19 1.69 7.83
N ILE A 106 10.43 2.75 7.08
CA ILE A 106 11.25 2.68 5.86
C ILE A 106 12.74 2.70 6.22
N ALA A 107 13.53 1.81 5.60
CA ALA A 107 14.97 1.81 5.73
C ALA A 107 15.59 2.99 4.96
N ASP A 108 16.71 3.50 5.46
CA ASP A 108 17.44 4.60 4.83
C ASP A 108 17.82 4.24 3.39
N GLY A 109 17.51 5.13 2.45
CA GLY A 109 17.75 4.95 1.02
C GLY A 109 16.74 4.06 0.29
N ALA A 110 15.78 3.42 0.98
CA ALA A 110 14.77 2.59 0.31
C ALA A 110 13.86 3.41 -0.62
N ALA A 111 13.49 4.63 -0.24
CA ALA A 111 12.74 5.53 -1.09
C ALA A 111 13.50 5.83 -2.40
N ARG A 112 14.81 5.99 -2.33
CA ARG A 112 15.67 6.21 -3.50
C ARG A 112 15.71 4.98 -4.41
N GLN A 113 15.84 3.78 -3.85
CA GLN A 113 15.84 2.53 -4.61
C GLN A 113 14.54 2.33 -5.39
N LEU A 114 13.39 2.66 -4.79
CA LEU A 114 12.09 2.63 -5.47
C LEU A 114 12.04 3.63 -6.64
N ALA A 115 12.50 4.86 -6.42
CA ALA A 115 12.52 5.89 -7.46
C ALA A 115 13.46 5.53 -8.61
N ASP A 116 14.63 4.97 -8.32
CA ASP A 116 15.61 4.57 -9.35
C ASP A 116 15.11 3.38 -10.16
N CYS A 117 14.46 2.40 -9.53
CA CYS A 117 13.74 1.34 -10.24
C CYS A 117 12.68 1.94 -11.18
N GLY A 118 11.83 2.82 -10.67
CA GLY A 118 10.74 3.42 -11.46
C GLY A 118 11.20 4.12 -12.73
N LYS A 119 12.38 4.74 -12.72
CA LYS A 119 12.96 5.41 -13.91
C LYS A 119 13.29 4.46 -15.07
N THR A 120 13.42 3.17 -14.78
CA THR A 120 13.73 2.13 -15.79
C THR A 120 12.52 1.42 -16.33
N LEU A 121 11.32 1.71 -15.78
CA LEU A 121 10.08 1.01 -16.09
C LEU A 121 9.24 1.73 -17.15
N THR A 122 8.37 0.96 -17.80
CA THR A 122 7.36 1.48 -18.74
C THR A 122 6.25 2.22 -18.00
N GLU A 123 5.96 3.44 -18.41
CA GLU A 123 4.88 4.25 -17.82
C GLU A 123 3.48 3.82 -18.31
N PRO A 124 2.48 3.86 -17.41
CA PRO A 124 2.58 4.20 -15.99
C PRO A 124 3.24 3.06 -15.20
N TRP A 125 3.97 3.37 -14.13
CA TRP A 125 4.63 2.33 -13.35
C TRP A 125 4.33 2.43 -11.85
N ILE A 126 4.45 1.28 -11.18
CA ILE A 126 4.40 1.14 -9.73
C ILE A 126 5.63 0.35 -9.26
N ALA A 127 6.33 0.84 -8.24
CA ALA A 127 7.39 0.14 -7.54
C ALA A 127 7.00 -0.09 -6.08
N GLY A 128 6.94 -1.34 -5.64
CA GLY A 128 6.63 -1.73 -4.26
C GLY A 128 7.87 -2.20 -3.51
N GLY A 129 8.01 -1.77 -2.24
CA GLY A 129 9.10 -2.19 -1.37
C GLY A 129 8.90 -3.58 -0.76
N MET A 130 9.98 -4.15 -0.28
CA MET A 130 9.97 -5.39 0.49
C MET A 130 9.45 -5.12 1.90
N LEU A 131 8.28 -5.67 2.21
CA LEU A 131 7.72 -5.63 3.56
C LEU A 131 8.31 -6.76 4.39
N GLU A 132 8.94 -6.42 5.51
CA GLU A 132 9.44 -7.36 6.51
C GLU A 132 8.61 -7.26 7.78
N ASP A 133 8.40 -8.36 8.47
CA ASP A 133 7.85 -8.35 9.83
C ASP A 133 8.92 -7.96 10.86
N VAL A 134 8.56 -7.91 12.13
CA VAL A 134 9.48 -7.55 13.23
C VAL A 134 10.66 -8.53 13.41
N ASN A 135 10.61 -9.69 12.78
CA ASN A 135 11.68 -10.70 12.78
C ASN A 135 12.53 -10.64 11.50
N GLY A 136 12.29 -9.67 10.60
CA GLY A 136 12.99 -9.53 9.34
C GLY A 136 12.55 -10.54 8.27
N GLN A 137 11.41 -11.25 8.47
CA GLN A 137 10.87 -12.17 7.48
C GLN A 137 9.95 -11.45 6.50
N GLU A 138 9.98 -11.88 5.21
CA GLU A 138 9.07 -11.31 4.22
C GLU A 138 7.61 -11.45 4.65
N GLN A 139 6.90 -10.34 4.70
CA GLN A 139 5.52 -10.29 5.12
C GLN A 139 4.58 -10.77 4.01
N ARG A 140 3.62 -11.60 4.41
CA ARG A 140 2.58 -12.09 3.50
C ARG A 140 1.82 -10.93 2.84
N GLY A 141 1.75 -10.96 1.50
CA GLY A 141 0.99 -10.02 0.71
C GLY A 141 1.80 -8.80 0.24
N GLY A 142 3.10 -8.73 0.52
CA GLY A 142 4.01 -7.70 -0.02
C GLY A 142 4.03 -7.75 -1.55
N ARG A 143 4.21 -8.94 -2.12
CA ARG A 143 4.14 -9.22 -3.56
C ARG A 143 3.08 -10.28 -3.86
N ARG A 144 2.30 -10.06 -4.91
CA ARG A 144 1.14 -10.90 -5.22
C ARG A 144 1.01 -11.17 -6.72
N GLY A 145 0.53 -12.37 -7.04
CA GLY A 145 0.07 -12.73 -8.37
C GLY A 145 -1.28 -12.08 -8.72
N ARG A 146 -1.76 -12.38 -9.92
CA ARG A 146 -3.02 -11.84 -10.43
C ARG A 146 -4.21 -12.31 -9.59
N LEU A 147 -5.04 -11.38 -9.15
CA LEU A 147 -6.31 -11.67 -8.49
C LEU A 147 -7.36 -12.07 -9.56
N THR A 148 -7.80 -13.32 -9.48
CA THR A 148 -8.90 -13.89 -10.26
C THR A 148 -9.87 -14.59 -9.31
N PRO A 149 -11.12 -14.92 -9.71
CA PRO A 149 -12.03 -15.67 -8.85
C PRO A 149 -11.42 -16.99 -8.33
N LEU A 150 -10.72 -17.72 -9.19
CA LEU A 150 -10.05 -18.97 -8.81
C LEU A 150 -8.88 -18.73 -7.82
N SER A 151 -8.00 -17.77 -8.10
CA SER A 151 -6.88 -17.48 -7.21
C SER A 151 -7.34 -16.90 -5.86
N ALA A 152 -8.47 -16.17 -5.85
CA ALA A 152 -9.11 -15.73 -4.60
C ALA A 152 -9.65 -16.93 -3.80
N LEU A 153 -10.39 -17.84 -4.45
CA LEU A 153 -10.90 -19.04 -3.81
C LEU A 153 -9.76 -19.86 -3.18
N VAL A 154 -8.69 -20.09 -3.92
CA VAL A 154 -7.50 -20.80 -3.40
C VAL A 154 -6.90 -20.05 -2.21
N SER A 155 -6.71 -18.73 -2.33
CA SER A 155 -5.98 -17.93 -1.32
C SER A 155 -6.73 -17.77 0.01
N PHE A 156 -8.06 -17.75 -0.03
CA PHE A 156 -8.91 -17.52 1.13
C PHE A 156 -9.53 -18.80 1.73
N SER A 157 -9.24 -19.96 1.13
CA SER A 157 -9.70 -21.27 1.59
C SER A 157 -8.52 -22.18 1.94
N PRO A 158 -8.75 -23.36 2.57
CA PRO A 158 -7.70 -24.35 2.81
C PRO A 158 -7.02 -24.92 1.54
N LEU A 159 -7.59 -24.67 0.37
CA LEU A 159 -7.06 -25.13 -0.93
C LEU A 159 -5.64 -24.62 -1.21
N HIS A 160 -5.21 -23.50 -0.60
CA HIS A 160 -3.82 -23.02 -0.70
C HIS A 160 -2.76 -24.00 -0.16
N LYS A 161 -3.17 -25.03 0.59
CA LYS A 161 -2.29 -26.09 1.09
C LYS A 161 -2.00 -27.18 0.04
N LEU A 162 -2.78 -27.23 -1.05
CA LEU A 162 -2.60 -28.19 -2.13
C LEU A 162 -1.44 -27.74 -3.04
N PRO A 163 -0.44 -28.59 -3.33
CA PRO A 163 0.80 -28.19 -3.99
C PRO A 163 0.61 -27.73 -5.44
N PHE A 164 -0.46 -28.16 -6.09
CA PHE A 164 -0.79 -27.80 -7.47
C PHE A 164 -1.66 -26.52 -7.60
N LEU A 165 -2.14 -25.96 -6.47
CA LEU A 165 -2.94 -24.74 -6.47
C LEU A 165 -2.12 -23.56 -5.95
N ARG A 166 -1.93 -22.55 -6.81
CA ARG A 166 -1.18 -21.37 -6.43
C ARG A 166 -2.07 -20.28 -5.82
N SER A 167 -1.74 -19.89 -4.59
CA SER A 167 -2.27 -18.66 -3.97
C SER A 167 -1.86 -17.41 -4.75
N ILE A 168 -2.54 -16.27 -4.52
CA ILE A 168 -2.04 -14.96 -5.00
C ILE A 168 -0.76 -14.52 -4.26
N HIS A 169 -0.56 -14.96 -3.04
CA HIS A 169 0.57 -14.58 -2.21
C HIS A 169 1.86 -15.27 -2.66
N ARG A 170 2.97 -14.53 -2.69
CA ARG A 170 4.26 -14.97 -3.23
C ARG A 170 5.40 -15.01 -2.21
N GLU A 171 5.11 -14.76 -0.95
CA GLU A 171 6.12 -14.77 0.14
C GLU A 171 6.82 -16.12 0.35
N ARG A 172 6.25 -17.20 -0.22
CA ARG A 172 6.85 -18.53 -0.18
C ARG A 172 7.72 -18.86 -1.40
N ASP A 173 7.59 -18.07 -2.46
CA ASP A 173 8.45 -18.19 -3.64
C ASP A 173 9.83 -17.60 -3.28
N PRO A 174 10.93 -18.07 -3.89
CA PRO A 174 12.26 -17.51 -3.64
C PRO A 174 12.25 -15.99 -3.73
N LEU A 175 12.95 -15.31 -2.81
CA LEU A 175 13.08 -13.87 -2.85
C LEU A 175 13.94 -13.48 -4.06
N PRO A 176 13.47 -12.60 -4.95
CA PRO A 176 14.27 -12.16 -6.08
C PRO A 176 15.47 -11.34 -5.61
N THR A 177 16.58 -11.43 -6.34
CA THR A 177 17.82 -10.71 -6.07
C THR A 177 17.89 -9.33 -6.77
N CYS A 178 16.95 -9.06 -7.67
CA CYS A 178 16.82 -7.77 -8.39
C CYS A 178 15.34 -7.41 -8.51
N PRO A 179 15.00 -6.16 -8.90
CA PRO A 179 13.62 -5.78 -9.15
C PRO A 179 12.94 -6.72 -10.14
N GLU A 180 11.75 -7.22 -9.78
CA GLU A 180 11.02 -8.23 -10.55
C GLU A 180 9.55 -7.83 -10.73
N LYS A 181 8.97 -8.18 -11.90
CA LYS A 181 7.60 -7.87 -12.27
C LYS A 181 6.59 -8.77 -11.54
N TYR A 182 5.64 -8.13 -10.87
CA TYR A 182 4.51 -8.81 -10.21
C TYR A 182 3.18 -8.24 -10.68
N SER A 183 2.10 -8.97 -10.44
CA SER A 183 0.77 -8.45 -10.78
C SER A 183 0.31 -7.38 -9.81
N THR A 184 0.75 -7.44 -8.56
CA THR A 184 0.35 -6.51 -7.50
C THR A 184 1.45 -6.45 -6.44
N VAL A 185 1.72 -5.25 -5.96
CA VAL A 185 2.49 -4.97 -4.74
C VAL A 185 1.60 -4.36 -3.69
N SER A 186 2.04 -4.37 -2.43
CA SER A 186 1.22 -3.87 -1.32
C SER A 186 1.19 -2.34 -1.27
N GLY A 187 0.00 -1.79 -0.97
CA GLY A 187 -0.18 -0.37 -0.68
C GLY A 187 0.52 0.10 0.61
N ALA A 188 1.06 -0.84 1.43
CA ALA A 188 1.81 -0.47 2.62
C ALA A 188 3.15 0.23 2.32
N CYS A 189 3.75 -0.05 1.15
CA CYS A 189 4.88 0.70 0.58
C CYS A 189 4.82 0.63 -0.94
N MET A 190 4.32 1.69 -1.56
CA MET A 190 4.09 1.77 -3.01
C MET A 190 4.51 3.13 -3.54
N MET A 191 5.38 3.16 -4.53
CA MET A 191 5.82 4.39 -5.19
C MET A 191 5.31 4.46 -6.62
N MET A 192 4.95 5.68 -7.05
CA MET A 192 4.59 6.03 -8.43
C MET A 192 5.14 7.41 -8.78
N ALA A 193 5.37 7.68 -10.06
CA ALA A 193 5.52 9.06 -10.50
C ALA A 193 4.18 9.82 -10.37
N ARG A 194 4.23 11.11 -10.01
CA ARG A 194 3.02 11.97 -9.93
C ARG A 194 2.22 11.88 -11.23
N ALA A 195 2.88 12.06 -12.38
CA ALA A 195 2.21 12.01 -13.69
C ALA A 195 1.51 10.67 -13.94
N CYS A 196 2.10 9.54 -13.50
CA CYS A 196 1.47 8.22 -13.59
C CYS A 196 0.22 8.13 -12.71
N PHE A 197 0.32 8.62 -11.45
CA PHE A 197 -0.79 8.62 -10.51
C PHE A 197 -1.97 9.47 -11.03
N GLU A 198 -1.68 10.68 -11.51
CA GLU A 198 -2.66 11.60 -12.08
C GLU A 198 -3.30 11.03 -13.36
N LYS A 199 -2.51 10.45 -14.26
CA LYS A 199 -2.99 9.78 -15.49
C LYS A 199 -3.96 8.63 -15.19
N LEU A 200 -3.72 7.88 -14.12
CA LEU A 200 -4.60 6.80 -13.68
C LEU A 200 -5.84 7.30 -12.88
N GLY A 201 -5.92 8.61 -12.56
CA GLY A 201 -7.01 9.17 -11.76
C GLY A 201 -6.90 8.86 -10.26
N GLY A 202 -5.71 8.47 -9.78
CA GLY A 202 -5.48 8.13 -8.38
C GLY A 202 -6.06 6.78 -7.96
N PHE A 203 -6.24 6.57 -6.66
CA PHE A 203 -6.96 5.41 -6.13
C PHE A 203 -8.47 5.54 -6.41
N ASP A 204 -9.14 4.42 -6.71
CA ASP A 204 -10.60 4.42 -6.81
C ASP A 204 -11.22 4.58 -5.41
N GLU A 205 -11.85 5.74 -5.19
CA GLU A 205 -12.44 6.13 -3.91
C GLU A 205 -13.65 5.29 -3.47
N LYS A 206 -14.09 4.41 -4.33
CA LYS A 206 -15.16 3.45 -4.03
C LYS A 206 -14.66 2.30 -3.12
N TYR A 207 -13.34 2.08 -3.02
CA TYR A 207 -12.75 1.18 -2.04
C TYR A 207 -12.48 1.95 -0.75
N PHE A 208 -13.24 1.63 0.31
CA PHE A 208 -13.05 2.31 1.60
C PHE A 208 -11.75 1.85 2.28
N LEU A 209 -11.47 0.55 2.23
CA LEU A 209 -10.29 -0.07 2.83
C LEU A 209 -10.02 -1.42 2.19
N HIS A 210 -8.78 -1.70 1.83
CA HIS A 210 -8.30 -2.85 1.06
C HIS A 210 -8.81 -2.87 -0.40
N VAL A 211 -8.09 -3.62 -1.24
CA VAL A 211 -8.34 -3.79 -2.67
C VAL A 211 -7.96 -2.58 -3.53
N GLU A 212 -7.86 -1.37 -2.99
CA GLU A 212 -7.42 -0.18 -3.72
C GLU A 212 -6.02 -0.33 -4.33
N ASP A 213 -5.12 -1.07 -3.65
CA ASP A 213 -3.78 -1.40 -4.13
C ASP A 213 -3.81 -2.42 -5.28
N ILE A 214 -4.70 -3.40 -5.21
CA ILE A 214 -4.92 -4.37 -6.28
C ILE A 214 -5.50 -3.68 -7.51
N ASP A 215 -6.46 -2.78 -7.30
CA ASP A 215 -7.12 -2.01 -8.33
C ASP A 215 -6.14 -1.11 -9.10
N ILE A 216 -5.36 -0.28 -8.40
CA ILE A 216 -4.42 0.63 -9.05
C ILE A 216 -3.31 -0.15 -9.78
N CYS A 217 -2.82 -1.26 -9.23
CA CYS A 217 -1.88 -2.15 -9.93
C CYS A 217 -2.50 -2.78 -11.18
N LYS A 218 -3.80 -3.12 -11.15
CA LYS A 218 -4.52 -3.64 -12.31
C LYS A 218 -4.64 -2.57 -13.38
N ARG A 219 -5.10 -1.36 -13.04
CA ARG A 219 -5.22 -0.23 -13.98
C ARG A 219 -3.88 0.17 -14.59
N THR A 220 -2.80 0.14 -13.81
CA THR A 220 -1.44 0.35 -14.31
C THR A 220 -1.09 -0.63 -15.43
N ARG A 221 -1.32 -1.93 -15.22
CA ARG A 221 -1.06 -2.97 -16.23
C ARG A 221 -1.97 -2.88 -17.45
N GLU A 222 -3.23 -2.50 -17.25
CA GLU A 222 -4.20 -2.32 -18.34
C GLU A 222 -3.89 -1.10 -19.21
N ALA A 223 -3.23 -0.10 -18.62
CA ALA A 223 -2.68 1.05 -19.34
C ALA A 223 -1.33 0.75 -20.05
N GLY A 224 -0.89 -0.51 -20.09
CA GLY A 224 0.37 -0.94 -20.71
C GLY A 224 1.61 -0.73 -19.85
N GLY A 225 1.43 -0.39 -18.58
CA GLY A 225 2.51 -0.08 -17.66
C GLY A 225 3.02 -1.26 -16.84
N ASP A 226 3.94 -0.98 -15.94
CA ASP A 226 4.68 -1.97 -15.17
C ASP A 226 4.42 -1.88 -13.67
N VAL A 227 4.36 -3.04 -13.00
CA VAL A 227 4.31 -3.19 -11.55
C VAL A 227 5.47 -4.06 -11.10
N TYR A 228 6.38 -3.48 -10.32
CA TYR A 228 7.61 -4.14 -9.88
C TYR A 228 7.71 -4.21 -8.36
N PHE A 229 8.24 -5.30 -7.89
CA PHE A 229 8.69 -5.47 -6.52
C PHE A 229 10.20 -5.24 -6.45
N VAL A 230 10.65 -4.42 -5.49
CA VAL A 230 12.04 -4.02 -5.29
C VAL A 230 12.58 -4.64 -4.00
N PRO A 231 13.30 -5.77 -4.06
CA PRO A 231 13.66 -6.55 -2.88
C PRO A 231 14.61 -5.84 -1.91
N HIS A 232 15.40 -4.89 -2.43
CA HIS A 232 16.36 -4.14 -1.60
C HIS A 232 15.73 -2.93 -0.90
N ALA A 233 14.58 -2.44 -1.37
CA ALA A 233 13.83 -1.35 -0.73
C ALA A 233 13.07 -1.88 0.48
N LYS A 234 13.78 -2.06 1.60
CA LYS A 234 13.27 -2.70 2.82
C LYS A 234 12.40 -1.77 3.64
N VAL A 235 11.30 -2.32 4.14
CA VAL A 235 10.35 -1.63 5.00
C VAL A 235 9.87 -2.61 6.07
N MET A 236 10.19 -2.35 7.33
CA MET A 236 9.63 -3.10 8.43
C MET A 236 8.18 -2.63 8.67
N HIS A 237 7.23 -3.55 8.67
CA HIS A 237 5.81 -3.23 8.75
C HIS A 237 5.18 -4.03 9.90
N TYR A 238 4.68 -3.33 10.91
CA TYR A 238 4.04 -3.98 12.05
C TYR A 238 2.77 -4.75 11.65
N GLY A 239 1.97 -4.13 10.78
CA GLY A 239 0.71 -4.69 10.28
C GLY A 239 -0.39 -4.77 11.34
N SER A 240 -1.59 -4.38 10.96
CA SER A 240 -2.78 -4.47 11.81
C SER A 240 -2.68 -3.72 13.14
N THR A 241 -1.98 -2.59 13.19
CA THR A 241 -1.83 -1.77 14.40
C THR A 241 -3.07 -0.91 14.68
N SER A 242 -3.89 -0.61 13.69
CA SER A 242 -5.11 0.17 13.86
C SER A 242 -6.08 -0.50 14.84
N GLN A 243 -6.51 0.24 15.87
CA GLN A 243 -7.45 -0.22 16.89
C GLN A 243 -8.90 -0.24 16.35
N VAL A 244 -9.12 -1.01 15.30
CA VAL A 244 -10.41 -1.19 14.65
C VAL A 244 -10.88 -2.62 14.83
N GLY A 245 -12.17 -2.78 15.16
CA GLY A 245 -12.74 -4.13 15.30
C GLY A 245 -12.52 -4.97 14.02
N ARG A 246 -11.93 -6.13 14.19
CA ARG A 246 -11.56 -7.05 13.10
C ARG A 246 -12.72 -7.32 12.14
N HIS A 247 -13.94 -7.52 12.65
CA HIS A 247 -15.13 -7.75 11.83
C HIS A 247 -15.42 -6.59 10.86
N LYS A 248 -15.21 -5.34 11.31
CA LYS A 248 -15.39 -4.16 10.43
C LYS A 248 -14.38 -4.17 9.29
N VAL A 249 -13.12 -4.48 9.58
CA VAL A 249 -12.06 -4.58 8.57
C VAL A 249 -12.36 -5.68 7.54
N GLU A 250 -12.77 -6.87 8.02
CA GLU A 250 -13.09 -8.00 7.11
C GLU A 250 -14.36 -7.73 6.29
N TRP A 251 -15.33 -6.98 6.85
CA TRP A 251 -16.51 -6.54 6.11
C TRP A 251 -16.16 -5.58 4.97
N GLU A 252 -15.29 -4.58 5.22
CA GLU A 252 -14.84 -3.67 4.16
C GLU A 252 -14.05 -4.44 3.08
N LYS A 253 -13.23 -5.39 3.48
CA LYS A 253 -12.52 -6.29 2.56
C LYS A 253 -13.48 -7.10 1.68
N LEU A 254 -14.53 -7.67 2.26
CA LEU A 254 -15.57 -8.40 1.51
C LEU A 254 -16.25 -7.49 0.48
N LYS A 255 -16.65 -6.27 0.87
CA LYS A 255 -17.22 -5.29 -0.05
C LYS A 255 -16.26 -4.95 -1.19
N GLY A 256 -14.98 -4.73 -0.85
CA GLY A 256 -13.94 -4.44 -1.83
C GLY A 256 -13.76 -5.55 -2.87
N PHE A 257 -13.64 -6.81 -2.42
CA PHE A 257 -13.53 -7.94 -3.34
C PHE A 257 -14.78 -8.14 -4.20
N THR A 258 -15.98 -8.02 -3.61
CA THR A 258 -17.24 -8.14 -4.36
C THR A 258 -17.28 -7.10 -5.48
N ARG A 259 -16.96 -5.84 -5.12
CA ARG A 259 -16.89 -4.75 -6.09
C ARG A 259 -15.86 -5.03 -7.18
N TYR A 260 -14.64 -5.41 -6.80
CA TYR A 260 -13.57 -5.71 -7.76
C TYR A 260 -13.99 -6.77 -8.79
N PHE A 261 -14.57 -7.88 -8.34
CA PHE A 261 -15.02 -8.92 -9.25
C PHE A 261 -16.22 -8.50 -10.09
N TRP A 262 -17.08 -7.64 -9.55
CA TRP A 262 -18.22 -7.11 -10.29
C TRP A 262 -17.79 -6.12 -11.38
N ASP A 263 -16.98 -5.14 -11.03
CA ASP A 263 -16.57 -4.07 -11.94
C ASP A 263 -15.64 -4.60 -13.04
N TYR A 264 -14.79 -5.58 -12.73
CA TYR A 264 -13.85 -6.17 -13.66
C TYR A 264 -14.36 -7.47 -14.34
N SER A 265 -15.59 -7.82 -14.15
CA SER A 265 -16.19 -8.94 -14.87
C SER A 265 -16.53 -8.56 -16.32
N PRO A 266 -15.97 -9.26 -17.32
CA PRO A 266 -16.17 -8.90 -18.74
C PRO A 266 -17.57 -9.23 -19.25
N SER A 267 -18.37 -10.01 -18.50
CA SER A 267 -19.66 -10.50 -18.95
C SER A 267 -20.72 -10.48 -17.85
N ILE A 268 -21.99 -10.48 -18.27
CA ILE A 268 -23.12 -10.61 -17.34
C ILE A 268 -23.04 -11.94 -16.56
N PHE A 269 -22.55 -13.01 -17.20
CA PHE A 269 -22.35 -14.29 -16.54
C PHE A 269 -21.36 -14.20 -15.37
N GLY A 270 -20.23 -13.49 -15.54
CA GLY A 270 -19.29 -13.29 -14.46
C GLY A 270 -19.87 -12.45 -13.30
N LYS A 271 -20.72 -11.46 -13.58
CA LYS A 271 -21.45 -10.71 -12.55
C LYS A 271 -22.43 -11.59 -11.79
N VAL A 272 -23.18 -12.44 -12.49
CA VAL A 272 -24.06 -13.43 -11.87
C VAL A 272 -23.27 -14.39 -11.00
N LEU A 273 -22.13 -14.89 -11.49
CA LEU A 273 -21.25 -15.76 -10.71
C LEU A 273 -20.72 -15.08 -9.44
N THR A 274 -20.34 -13.79 -9.53
CA THR A 274 -19.90 -13.01 -8.36
C THR A 274 -21.03 -12.89 -7.34
N THR A 275 -22.26 -12.67 -7.79
CA THR A 275 -23.44 -12.59 -6.90
C THR A 275 -23.70 -13.93 -6.22
N ILE A 276 -23.63 -15.05 -6.94
CA ILE A 276 -23.80 -16.40 -6.37
C ILE A 276 -22.66 -16.73 -5.41
N ALA A 277 -21.42 -16.32 -5.70
CA ALA A 277 -20.27 -16.58 -4.85
C ALA A 277 -20.26 -15.71 -3.57
N TRP A 278 -21.00 -14.61 -3.56
CA TRP A 278 -21.00 -13.66 -2.44
C TRP A 278 -21.28 -14.27 -1.06
N PRO A 279 -22.35 -15.06 -0.84
CA PRO A 279 -22.60 -15.67 0.46
C PRO A 279 -21.50 -16.62 0.91
N PHE A 280 -20.86 -17.33 -0.02
CA PHE A 280 -19.72 -18.20 0.30
C PHE A 280 -18.47 -17.40 0.68
N MET A 281 -18.19 -16.31 -0.02
CA MET A 281 -17.12 -15.38 0.34
C MET A 281 -17.37 -14.74 1.71
N MET A 282 -18.61 -14.33 1.99
CA MET A 282 -19.01 -13.80 3.29
C MET A 282 -18.77 -14.83 4.38
N LEU A 283 -19.22 -16.07 4.21
CA LEU A 283 -19.05 -17.13 5.19
C LEU A 283 -17.55 -17.44 5.43
N ALA A 284 -16.74 -17.49 4.37
CA ALA A 284 -15.30 -17.75 4.46
C ALA A 284 -14.54 -16.63 5.20
N ILE A 285 -14.82 -15.38 4.85
CA ILE A 285 -14.13 -14.21 5.43
C ILE A 285 -14.58 -13.96 6.87
N MET A 286 -15.90 -13.91 7.11
CA MET A 286 -16.46 -13.62 8.43
C MET A 286 -16.30 -14.80 9.40
N GLY A 287 -16.45 -16.03 8.93
CA GLY A 287 -16.21 -17.23 9.74
C GLY A 287 -14.75 -17.33 10.20
N ARG A 288 -13.79 -17.05 9.30
CA ARG A 288 -12.37 -16.96 9.68
C ARG A 288 -12.12 -15.85 10.72
N SER A 289 -12.76 -14.69 10.57
CA SER A 289 -12.64 -13.59 11.51
C SER A 289 -13.14 -14.00 12.90
N SER A 290 -14.31 -14.63 12.98
CA SER A 290 -14.90 -15.11 14.23
C SER A 290 -14.00 -16.16 14.90
N LEU A 291 -13.48 -17.11 14.15
CA LEU A 291 -12.55 -18.12 14.69
C LEU A 291 -11.27 -17.51 15.25
N MET A 292 -10.73 -16.46 14.61
CA MET A 292 -9.55 -15.74 15.11
C MET A 292 -9.85 -14.97 16.40
N VAL A 293 -11.01 -14.30 16.49
CA VAL A 293 -11.44 -13.57 17.70
C VAL A 293 -11.60 -14.56 18.85
N ILE A 294 -12.27 -15.70 18.63
CA ILE A 294 -12.43 -16.75 19.62
C ILE A 294 -11.06 -17.27 20.10
N ARG A 295 -10.15 -17.57 19.17
CA ARG A 295 -8.79 -18.04 19.54
C ARG A 295 -8.00 -17.00 20.33
N GLN A 296 -8.19 -15.71 20.10
CA GLN A 296 -7.56 -14.65 20.90
C GLN A 296 -8.17 -14.57 22.30
N ALA A 297 -9.49 -14.73 22.44
CA ALA A 297 -10.19 -14.72 23.74
C ALA A 297 -9.81 -15.92 24.64
N PHE A 298 -9.43 -17.07 24.05
CA PHE A 298 -9.04 -18.29 24.79
C PHE A 298 -7.53 -18.47 24.91
N ARG A 299 -6.70 -17.52 24.43
CA ARG A 299 -5.26 -17.49 24.71
C ARG A 299 -5.01 -16.63 25.93
N TRP A 300 -5.19 -17.23 27.10
CA TRP A 300 -4.68 -16.80 28.40
C TRP A 300 -3.60 -17.76 28.86
#